data_3d2ef41870f8e0a52fb2567bc8808bea
#
_entry.id   3d2ef41870f8e0a52fb2567bc8808bea
#
_cell.length_a   1.000
_cell.length_b   1.000
_cell.length_c   1.000
_cell.angle_alpha   90.00
_cell.angle_beta   90.00
_cell.angle_gamma   90.00
#
_symmetry.space_group_name_H-M   'P 1'
#
loop_
_entity.id
_entity.type
_entity.pdbx_description
1 polymer ?
#
loop_
_entity_poly.entity_id
_entity_poly.type
_entity_poly.pdbx_seq_one_letter_code
_entity_poly.pdbx_strand_id
1 'polypeptide(L)'
;DEDEEEELEIEERAFAPGRELPEGDPKQRLERSRRQVRHWRIFLASLIVIIAGSFFLYNQLHVFRDYVITASKSVEAVSGTKYLSVGKKLYRYNSDGVSCISRTGDTEWSVTYSMQAPIADICDGTMVIAEQQGTQVYIVNRDGLLGNFETQIPILKARVSRQGVVALVLQDD
;
A
#
# COMPACT_ATOMS: atom_id res chain seq x y z
N ASP A 1 -85.95 14.08 -14.53
CA ASP A 1 -86.14 14.61 -13.17
C ASP A 1 -85.18 14.02 -12.14
N GLU A 2 -84.74 12.75 -12.31
CA GLU A 2 -83.74 12.15 -11.41
C GLU A 2 -82.31 12.64 -11.73
N ASP A 3 -82.01 12.94 -12.99
CA ASP A 3 -80.68 13.40 -13.41
C ASP A 3 -80.36 14.85 -12.99
N GLU A 4 -81.39 15.70 -12.83
CA GLU A 4 -81.23 17.10 -12.36
C GLU A 4 -81.00 17.17 -10.83
N GLU A 5 -81.53 16.24 -10.05
CA GLU A 5 -81.30 16.21 -8.60
C GLU A 5 -79.89 15.69 -8.28
N GLU A 6 -79.32 14.81 -9.09
CA GLU A 6 -77.94 14.29 -8.94
C GLU A 6 -76.92 15.37 -9.28
N GLU A 7 -77.16 16.22 -10.31
CA GLU A 7 -76.27 17.33 -10.64
C GLU A 7 -76.20 18.40 -9.54
N LEU A 8 -77.33 18.66 -8.91
CA LEU A 8 -77.44 19.66 -7.79
C LEU A 8 -76.71 19.13 -6.53
N GLU A 9 -76.79 17.84 -6.21
CA GLU A 9 -76.03 17.26 -5.08
C GLU A 9 -74.50 17.24 -5.30
N ILE A 10 -74.07 17.12 -6.53
CA ILE A 10 -72.61 17.14 -6.87
C ILE A 10 -72.06 18.56 -6.75
N GLU A 11 -72.85 19.57 -7.14
CA GLU A 11 -72.44 20.97 -7.05
C GLU A 11 -72.43 21.48 -5.60
N GLU A 12 -73.35 21.02 -4.74
CA GLU A 12 -73.41 21.36 -3.32
C GLU A 12 -72.25 20.69 -2.53
N ARG A 13 -71.80 19.49 -2.92
CA ARG A 13 -70.64 18.84 -2.34
C ARG A 13 -69.30 19.46 -2.77
N ALA A 14 -69.23 20.13 -3.91
CA ALA A 14 -68.07 20.82 -4.39
C ALA A 14 -67.83 22.16 -3.66
N PHE A 15 -68.88 22.74 -3.06
CA PHE A 15 -68.76 23.99 -2.33
C PHE A 15 -68.95 23.81 -0.82
N ALA A 16 -68.14 22.92 -0.22
CA ALA A 16 -67.98 22.88 1.22
C ALA A 16 -66.99 23.98 1.66
N PRO A 17 -67.52 25.10 2.30
CA PRO A 17 -66.58 26.07 2.87
C PRO A 17 -66.00 25.52 4.16
N GLY A 18 -64.68 25.43 4.21
CA GLY A 18 -64.02 25.29 5.50
C GLY A 18 -63.14 24.11 5.65
N ARG A 19 -62.11 23.99 4.79
CA ARG A 19 -60.87 23.50 5.33
C ARG A 19 -60.12 24.72 5.85
N GLU A 20 -60.39 25.06 7.12
CA GLU A 20 -59.57 26.03 7.85
C GLU A 20 -58.13 25.62 7.71
N LEU A 21 -57.39 26.35 6.89
CA LEU A 21 -55.93 26.26 6.83
C LEU A 21 -55.42 26.66 8.21
N PRO A 22 -54.65 25.85 8.89
CA PRO A 22 -54.16 26.21 10.22
C PRO A 22 -53.37 27.51 10.08
N GLU A 23 -53.94 28.60 10.70
CA GLU A 23 -53.30 29.89 10.86
C GLU A 23 -51.99 29.74 11.66
N GLY A 24 -50.94 29.41 10.98
CA GLY A 24 -49.59 29.48 11.48
C GLY A 24 -48.83 30.50 10.64
N ASP A 25 -48.40 31.56 11.30
CA ASP A 25 -47.64 32.66 10.74
C ASP A 25 -46.61 32.14 9.72
N PRO A 26 -46.66 32.55 8.44
CA PRO A 26 -45.80 32.01 7.39
C PRO A 26 -44.32 32.18 7.71
N LYS A 27 -43.98 33.15 8.55
CA LYS A 27 -42.60 33.37 9.03
C LYS A 27 -42.11 32.25 9.96
N GLN A 28 -42.97 31.71 10.83
CA GLN A 28 -42.61 30.62 11.75
C GLN A 28 -42.39 29.27 11.01
N ARG A 29 -43.13 29.06 9.92
CA ARG A 29 -42.96 27.86 9.07
C ARG A 29 -41.64 27.91 8.31
N LEU A 30 -41.22 29.07 7.81
CA LEU A 30 -39.95 29.27 7.13
C LEU A 30 -38.73 29.09 8.07
N GLU A 31 -38.86 29.55 9.32
CA GLU A 31 -37.78 29.40 10.31
C GLU A 31 -37.61 27.93 10.77
N ARG A 32 -38.72 27.21 10.97
CA ARG A 32 -38.66 25.78 11.29
C ARG A 32 -38.06 24.96 10.15
N SER A 33 -38.42 25.25 8.91
CA SER A 33 -37.87 24.60 7.72
C SER A 33 -36.37 24.88 7.57
N ARG A 34 -35.94 26.13 7.79
CA ARG A 34 -34.49 26.48 7.71
C ARG A 34 -33.67 25.82 8.81
N ARG A 35 -34.21 25.66 10.02
CA ARG A 35 -33.51 24.92 11.09
C ARG A 35 -33.42 23.43 10.78
N GLN A 36 -34.48 22.82 10.27
CA GLN A 36 -34.50 21.42 9.87
C GLN A 36 -33.50 21.14 8.74
N VAL A 37 -33.44 21.97 7.70
CA VAL A 37 -32.50 21.85 6.59
C VAL A 37 -31.05 22.05 7.06
N ARG A 38 -30.84 22.97 8.02
CA ARG A 38 -29.49 23.17 8.59
C ARG A 38 -29.03 21.96 9.41
N HIS A 39 -29.88 21.37 10.22
CA HIS A 39 -29.55 20.14 10.95
C HIS A 39 -29.33 18.97 10.02
N TRP A 40 -30.09 18.86 8.95
CA TRP A 40 -29.95 17.83 7.94
C TRP A 40 -28.59 17.95 7.18
N ARG A 41 -28.22 19.20 6.86
CA ARG A 41 -26.91 19.47 6.24
C ARG A 41 -25.72 19.12 7.17
N ILE A 42 -25.85 19.46 8.46
CA ILE A 42 -24.85 19.13 9.47
C ILE A 42 -24.77 17.59 9.62
N PHE A 43 -25.91 16.92 9.66
CA PHE A 43 -25.96 15.45 9.75
C PHE A 43 -25.33 14.79 8.53
N LEU A 44 -25.63 15.25 7.32
CA LEU A 44 -25.00 14.76 6.09
C LEU A 44 -23.48 15.00 6.08
N ALA A 45 -23.05 16.19 6.50
CA ALA A 45 -21.61 16.51 6.59
C ALA A 45 -20.90 15.60 7.61
N SER A 46 -21.50 15.36 8.78
CA SER A 46 -20.92 14.45 9.78
C SER A 46 -20.86 13.01 9.28
N LEU A 47 -21.88 12.56 8.55
CA LEU A 47 -21.90 11.23 7.95
C LEU A 47 -20.78 11.04 6.92
N ILE A 48 -20.54 12.05 6.08
CA ILE A 48 -19.45 12.04 5.10
C ILE A 48 -18.09 11.95 5.81
N VAL A 49 -17.89 12.73 6.88
CA VAL A 49 -16.65 12.70 7.67
C VAL A 49 -16.44 11.34 8.32
N ILE A 50 -17.49 10.71 8.84
CA ILE A 50 -17.42 9.37 9.45
C ILE A 50 -17.07 8.33 8.38
N ILE A 51 -17.69 8.38 7.20
CA ILE A 51 -17.41 7.45 6.10
C ILE A 51 -15.97 7.63 5.60
N ALA A 52 -15.53 8.88 5.41
CA ALA A 52 -14.16 9.18 4.97
C ALA A 52 -13.12 8.74 6.03
N GLY A 53 -13.39 8.99 7.31
CA GLY A 53 -12.54 8.55 8.42
C GLY A 53 -12.48 7.03 8.53
N SER A 54 -13.62 6.35 8.40
CA SER A 54 -13.68 4.89 8.40
C SER A 54 -12.94 4.28 7.21
N PHE A 55 -13.09 4.87 6.02
CA PHE A 55 -12.36 4.45 4.82
C PHE A 55 -10.86 4.65 4.97
N PHE A 56 -10.43 5.79 5.53
CA PHE A 56 -9.03 6.08 5.80
C PHE A 56 -8.43 5.10 6.82
N LEU A 57 -9.13 4.86 7.93
CA LEU A 57 -8.72 3.86 8.94
C LEU A 57 -8.69 2.45 8.38
N TYR A 58 -9.69 2.07 7.58
CA TYR A 58 -9.73 0.78 6.91
C TYR A 58 -8.52 0.59 5.99
N ASN A 59 -8.19 1.61 5.19
CA ASN A 59 -7.04 1.56 4.29
C ASN A 59 -5.69 1.56 5.02
N GLN A 60 -5.61 2.21 6.20
CA GLN A 60 -4.40 2.24 7.01
C GLN A 60 -4.21 0.97 7.85
N LEU A 61 -5.31 0.36 8.32
CA LEU A 61 -5.29 -0.86 9.12
C LEU A 61 -5.38 -2.14 8.28
N HIS A 62 -5.65 -1.99 6.97
CA HIS A 62 -5.67 -3.13 6.06
C HIS A 62 -4.24 -3.57 5.78
N VAL A 63 -3.66 -4.27 6.73
CA VAL A 63 -2.48 -5.09 6.50
C VAL A 63 -2.91 -6.17 5.52
N PHE A 64 -2.29 -6.20 4.34
CA PHE A 64 -2.51 -7.25 3.35
C PHE A 64 -2.20 -8.61 4.00
N ARG A 65 -3.23 -9.27 4.52
CA ARG A 65 -3.14 -10.63 5.09
C ARG A 65 -3.18 -11.71 4.03
N ASP A 66 -3.73 -11.37 2.87
CA ASP A 66 -3.88 -12.32 1.79
C ASP A 66 -2.82 -12.06 0.72
N TYR A 67 -1.92 -13.01 0.56
CA TYR A 67 -1.00 -13.06 -0.56
C TYR A 67 -1.54 -14.07 -1.59
N VAL A 68 -1.56 -13.66 -2.84
CA VAL A 68 -1.83 -14.55 -3.96
C VAL A 68 -0.50 -15.06 -4.47
N ILE A 69 -0.29 -16.38 -4.41
CA ILE A 69 0.88 -17.01 -5.01
C ILE A 69 0.69 -16.95 -6.53
N THR A 70 1.35 -15.99 -7.16
CA THR A 70 1.28 -15.77 -8.62
C THR A 70 2.19 -16.73 -9.39
N ALA A 71 3.25 -17.21 -8.75
CA ALA A 71 4.17 -18.21 -9.31
C ALA A 71 4.81 -18.99 -8.16
N SER A 72 4.95 -20.29 -8.33
CA SER A 72 5.69 -21.17 -7.44
C SER A 72 6.70 -21.94 -8.27
N LYS A 73 7.97 -21.73 -7.97
CA LYS A 73 9.09 -22.48 -8.60
C LYS A 73 9.88 -23.15 -7.50
N SER A 74 9.98 -24.46 -7.55
CA SER A 74 10.85 -25.19 -6.65
C SER A 74 12.30 -24.86 -7.00
N VAL A 75 13.03 -24.32 -6.06
CA VAL A 75 14.48 -24.06 -6.18
C VAL A 75 15.16 -24.94 -5.15
N GLU A 76 16.16 -25.69 -5.56
CA GLU A 76 17.01 -26.41 -4.62
C GLU A 76 17.66 -25.40 -3.67
N ALA A 77 17.29 -25.47 -2.41
CA ALA A 77 17.85 -24.60 -1.37
C ALA A 77 19.22 -25.17 -0.95
N VAL A 78 20.26 -24.50 -1.37
CA VAL A 78 21.59 -24.74 -0.82
C VAL A 78 21.61 -24.22 0.63
N SER A 79 22.16 -24.99 1.55
CA SER A 79 22.29 -24.60 2.95
C SER A 79 22.99 -23.24 3.08
N GLY A 80 22.47 -22.34 3.92
CA GLY A 80 23.04 -21.01 4.10
C GLY A 80 22.59 -19.96 3.07
N THR A 81 21.65 -20.29 2.17
CA THR A 81 21.08 -19.33 1.23
C THR A 81 20.29 -18.24 1.94
N LYS A 82 20.58 -16.99 1.64
CA LYS A 82 19.91 -15.80 2.15
C LYS A 82 19.23 -15.03 1.02
N TYR A 83 18.17 -14.30 1.37
CA TYR A 83 17.35 -13.55 0.41
C TYR A 83 17.20 -12.10 0.85
N LEU A 84 17.34 -11.18 -0.10
CA LEU A 84 17.06 -9.74 0.07
C LEU A 84 16.14 -9.28 -1.05
N SER A 85 15.07 -8.56 -0.70
CA SER A 85 14.12 -8.05 -1.69
C SER A 85 14.21 -6.53 -1.80
N VAL A 86 14.25 -6.01 -3.03
CA VAL A 86 14.22 -4.57 -3.33
C VAL A 86 13.27 -4.31 -4.50
N GLY A 87 12.17 -3.62 -4.21
CA GLY A 87 11.15 -3.34 -5.19
C GLY A 87 10.51 -4.61 -5.73
N LYS A 88 10.74 -4.90 -7.01
CA LYS A 88 10.18 -6.08 -7.71
C LYS A 88 11.21 -7.20 -7.93
N LYS A 89 12.42 -7.06 -7.41
CA LYS A 89 13.52 -8.01 -7.58
C LYS A 89 13.82 -8.71 -6.26
N LEU A 90 14.25 -9.98 -6.37
CA LEU A 90 14.69 -10.79 -5.27
C LEU A 90 16.16 -11.18 -5.52
N TYR A 91 17.02 -10.82 -4.61
CA TYR A 91 18.43 -11.22 -4.63
C TYR A 91 18.62 -12.42 -3.72
N ARG A 92 19.17 -13.47 -4.27
CA ARG A 92 19.53 -14.70 -3.54
C ARG A 92 21.04 -14.79 -3.50
N TYR A 93 21.63 -14.96 -2.33
CA TYR A 93 23.07 -15.13 -2.17
C TYR A 93 23.42 -16.21 -1.14
N ASN A 94 24.55 -16.85 -1.34
CA ASN A 94 25.11 -17.88 -0.48
C ASN A 94 26.64 -17.85 -0.56
N SER A 95 27.33 -18.94 -0.13
CA SER A 95 28.80 -19.11 -0.23
C SER A 95 29.31 -19.13 -1.66
N ASP A 96 28.49 -19.53 -2.64
CA ASP A 96 28.93 -19.85 -4.00
C ASP A 96 28.60 -18.76 -5.02
N GLY A 97 27.77 -17.80 -4.63
CA GLY A 97 27.38 -16.71 -5.53
C GLY A 97 26.14 -15.94 -5.14
N VAL A 98 25.79 -15.00 -6.01
CA VAL A 98 24.57 -14.18 -5.93
C VAL A 98 23.80 -14.27 -7.23
N SER A 99 22.49 -14.28 -7.15
CA SER A 99 21.60 -14.23 -8.32
C SER A 99 20.42 -13.27 -8.09
N CYS A 100 20.02 -12.62 -9.17
CA CYS A 100 18.81 -11.80 -9.22
C CYS A 100 17.67 -12.62 -9.80
N ILE A 101 16.55 -12.63 -9.12
CA ILE A 101 15.35 -13.38 -9.49
C ILE A 101 14.22 -12.40 -9.76
N SER A 102 13.53 -12.59 -10.89
CA SER A 102 12.35 -11.82 -11.27
C SER A 102 11.14 -12.19 -10.42
N ARG A 103 10.04 -11.44 -10.56
CA ARG A 103 8.74 -11.78 -9.91
C ARG A 103 8.15 -13.10 -10.38
N THR A 104 8.52 -13.59 -11.56
CA THR A 104 8.08 -14.86 -12.14
C THR A 104 8.90 -16.04 -11.65
N GLY A 105 9.97 -15.78 -10.86
CA GLY A 105 10.86 -16.80 -10.32
C GLY A 105 12.02 -17.16 -11.26
N ASP A 106 12.19 -16.44 -12.36
CA ASP A 106 13.27 -16.67 -13.31
C ASP A 106 14.54 -15.94 -12.89
N THR A 107 15.71 -16.62 -13.02
CA THR A 107 17.01 -16.00 -12.79
C THR A 107 17.35 -15.09 -13.95
N GLU A 108 17.50 -13.79 -13.69
CA GLU A 108 17.85 -12.80 -14.70
C GLU A 108 19.35 -12.78 -14.95
N TRP A 109 20.13 -12.85 -13.89
CA TRP A 109 21.58 -12.98 -13.93
C TRP A 109 22.11 -13.66 -12.66
N SER A 110 23.33 -14.15 -12.74
CA SER A 110 24.06 -14.72 -11.59
C SER A 110 25.54 -14.38 -11.66
N VAL A 111 26.15 -14.20 -10.49
CA VAL A 111 27.59 -13.98 -10.32
C VAL A 111 28.12 -15.03 -9.35
N THR A 112 29.15 -15.74 -9.77
CA THR A 112 29.76 -16.78 -8.97
C THR A 112 30.96 -16.23 -8.21
N TYR A 113 31.10 -16.61 -6.96
CA TYR A 113 32.26 -16.37 -6.11
C TYR A 113 32.43 -17.55 -5.14
N SER A 114 33.46 -17.54 -4.33
CA SER A 114 33.62 -18.50 -3.25
C SER A 114 33.93 -17.74 -1.96
N MET A 115 33.02 -17.73 -1.02
CA MET A 115 33.15 -17.07 0.28
C MET A 115 32.66 -17.99 1.39
N GLN A 116 33.38 -18.04 2.52
CA GLN A 116 32.96 -18.88 3.65
C GLN A 116 31.82 -18.28 4.43
N ALA A 117 31.83 -16.96 4.66
CA ALA A 117 30.82 -16.23 5.45
C ALA A 117 30.34 -14.96 4.74
N PRO A 118 29.51 -15.06 3.69
CA PRO A 118 29.04 -13.89 2.97
C PRO A 118 28.09 -13.06 3.81
N ILE A 119 28.39 -11.77 3.93
CA ILE A 119 27.52 -10.71 4.45
C ILE A 119 27.11 -9.80 3.30
N ALA A 120 25.92 -9.29 3.34
CA ALA A 120 25.41 -8.41 2.30
C ALA A 120 24.60 -7.26 2.85
N ASP A 121 24.67 -6.16 2.13
CA ASP A 121 23.83 -4.97 2.35
C ASP A 121 23.33 -4.46 1.01
N ILE A 122 22.14 -3.86 1.01
CA ILE A 122 21.50 -3.38 -0.20
C ILE A 122 20.85 -2.03 0.01
N CYS A 123 21.08 -1.10 -0.92
CA CYS A 123 20.48 0.22 -0.92
C CYS A 123 20.11 0.63 -2.36
N ASP A 124 18.84 0.96 -2.57
CA ASP A 124 18.28 1.47 -3.84
C ASP A 124 18.66 0.64 -5.10
N GLY A 125 18.74 -0.68 -4.92
CA GLY A 125 19.05 -1.62 -6.01
C GLY A 125 20.53 -1.89 -6.26
N THR A 126 21.43 -1.25 -5.51
CA THR A 126 22.85 -1.64 -5.45
C THR A 126 23.09 -2.49 -4.21
N MET A 127 23.73 -3.62 -4.37
CA MET A 127 24.04 -4.56 -3.30
C MET A 127 25.55 -4.75 -3.22
N VAL A 128 26.07 -4.72 -2.00
CA VAL A 128 27.43 -5.15 -1.69
C VAL A 128 27.39 -6.52 -1.03
N ILE A 129 28.25 -7.42 -1.46
CA ILE A 129 28.50 -8.71 -0.83
C ILE A 129 29.96 -8.73 -0.44
N ALA A 130 30.23 -9.01 0.82
CA ALA A 130 31.60 -9.10 1.33
C ALA A 130 31.79 -10.35 2.16
N GLU A 131 33.00 -10.89 2.17
CA GLU A 131 33.33 -12.01 3.02
C GLU A 131 33.65 -11.54 4.43
N GLN A 132 32.87 -11.96 5.41
CA GLN A 132 33.12 -11.63 6.82
C GLN A 132 34.37 -12.39 7.29
N GLN A 133 35.33 -11.67 7.88
CA GLN A 133 36.68 -12.17 8.24
C GLN A 133 37.53 -12.62 7.03
N GLY A 134 37.09 -12.29 5.82
CA GLY A 134 37.82 -12.43 4.57
C GLY A 134 38.10 -11.08 3.92
N THR A 135 38.54 -11.12 2.67
CA THR A 135 38.98 -9.90 1.95
C THR A 135 38.18 -9.58 0.69
N GLN A 136 37.33 -10.51 0.23
CA GLN A 136 36.62 -10.36 -1.04
C GLN A 136 35.40 -9.47 -0.92
N VAL A 137 35.20 -8.59 -1.93
CA VAL A 137 34.06 -7.71 -2.06
C VAL A 137 33.54 -7.75 -3.48
N TYR A 138 32.21 -7.93 -3.62
CA TYR A 138 31.48 -7.87 -4.88
C TYR A 138 30.40 -6.82 -4.78
N ILE A 139 30.25 -6.02 -5.83
CA ILE A 139 29.20 -5.00 -5.94
C ILE A 139 28.36 -5.35 -7.14
N VAL A 140 27.07 -5.50 -6.93
CA VAL A 140 26.10 -5.84 -7.98
C VAL A 140 24.96 -4.86 -7.97
N ASN A 141 24.28 -4.72 -9.09
CA ASN A 141 23.06 -3.94 -9.22
C ASN A 141 21.96 -4.74 -9.94
N ARG A 142 20.95 -4.04 -10.44
CA ARG A 142 19.83 -4.66 -11.18
C ARG A 142 20.27 -5.31 -12.49
N ASP A 143 21.38 -4.86 -13.06
CA ASP A 143 21.87 -5.29 -14.38
C ASP A 143 22.98 -6.33 -14.28
N GLY A 144 23.51 -6.58 -13.08
CA GLY A 144 24.54 -7.57 -12.82
C GLY A 144 25.71 -7.04 -11.99
N LEU A 145 26.88 -7.57 -12.27
CA LEU A 145 28.13 -7.22 -11.57
C LEU A 145 28.59 -5.81 -11.99
N LEU A 146 28.74 -4.91 -11.02
CA LEU A 146 29.37 -3.60 -11.20
C LEU A 146 30.90 -3.67 -11.07
N GLY A 147 31.38 -4.48 -10.14
CA GLY A 147 32.80 -4.67 -9.90
C GLY A 147 33.07 -5.53 -8.69
N ASN A 148 34.29 -5.93 -8.56
CA ASN A 148 34.80 -6.67 -7.41
C ASN A 148 36.23 -6.20 -7.08
N PHE A 149 36.60 -6.33 -5.83
CA PHE A 149 37.95 -6.04 -5.34
C PHE A 149 38.25 -6.85 -4.07
N GLU A 150 39.51 -6.84 -3.68
CA GLU A 150 39.94 -7.46 -2.44
C GLU A 150 40.59 -6.40 -1.53
N THR A 151 40.33 -6.52 -0.24
CA THR A 151 40.99 -5.72 0.79
C THR A 151 42.27 -6.43 1.25
N GLN A 152 43.18 -5.67 1.84
CA GLN A 152 44.39 -6.26 2.44
C GLN A 152 44.17 -6.76 3.87
N ILE A 153 43.11 -6.29 4.49
CA ILE A 153 42.74 -6.52 5.88
C ILE A 153 41.37 -7.15 5.93
N PRO A 154 41.10 -8.13 6.81
CA PRO A 154 39.81 -8.78 6.92
C PRO A 154 38.64 -7.82 7.17
N ILE A 155 37.52 -8.11 6.57
CA ILE A 155 36.32 -7.30 6.62
C ILE A 155 35.43 -7.76 7.79
N LEU A 156 35.01 -6.82 8.64
CA LEU A 156 34.05 -7.07 9.70
C LEU A 156 32.62 -6.74 9.28
N LYS A 157 32.45 -5.63 8.55
CA LYS A 157 31.12 -5.16 8.08
C LYS A 157 31.26 -4.45 6.73
N ALA A 158 30.22 -4.55 5.92
CA ALA A 158 30.07 -3.82 4.67
C ALA A 158 28.71 -3.13 4.64
N ARG A 159 28.67 -1.91 4.11
CA ARG A 159 27.45 -1.13 3.89
C ARG A 159 27.53 -0.44 2.54
N VAL A 160 26.38 -0.27 1.88
CA VAL A 160 26.30 0.44 0.61
C VAL A 160 25.34 1.61 0.71
N SER A 161 25.70 2.73 0.10
CA SER A 161 24.85 3.93 0.00
C SER A 161 23.99 3.88 -1.27
N ARG A 162 23.01 4.79 -1.34
CA ARG A 162 22.17 4.98 -2.54
C ARG A 162 22.99 5.33 -3.78
N GLN A 163 24.09 6.04 -3.63
CA GLN A 163 24.99 6.41 -4.73
C GLN A 163 25.96 5.28 -5.14
N GLY A 164 25.89 4.10 -4.51
CA GLY A 164 26.78 2.99 -4.79
C GLY A 164 28.15 3.08 -4.10
N VAL A 165 28.32 4.03 -3.17
CA VAL A 165 29.52 4.10 -2.35
C VAL A 165 29.48 3.00 -1.29
N VAL A 166 30.52 2.19 -1.24
CA VAL A 166 30.67 1.10 -0.26
C VAL A 166 31.55 1.58 0.89
N ALA A 167 31.05 1.40 2.11
CA ALA A 167 31.79 1.59 3.35
C ALA A 167 32.12 0.25 3.98
N LEU A 168 33.36 0.01 4.31
CA LEU A 168 33.85 -1.21 4.95
C LEU A 168 34.39 -0.89 6.35
N VAL A 169 34.09 -1.76 7.29
CA VAL A 169 34.78 -1.81 8.57
C VAL A 169 35.76 -2.98 8.52
N LEU A 170 37.01 -2.67 8.64
CA LEU A 170 38.12 -3.65 8.61
C LEU A 170 38.53 -4.01 10.03
N GLN A 171 39.07 -5.17 10.18
CA GLN A 171 39.64 -5.60 11.46
C GLN A 171 41.00 -4.91 11.66
N ASP A 172 41.15 -4.22 12.77
CA ASP A 172 42.42 -3.67 13.22
C ASP A 172 43.03 -4.63 14.22
N ASP A 173 44.32 -4.91 14.11
CA ASP A 173 45.05 -5.84 14.99
C ASP A 173 45.33 -5.25 16.38
#